data_a73938b65169dae68386e3a057ab04ef
#
_entry.id   a73938b65169dae68386e3a057ab04ef
#
_cell.length_a   1.000
_cell.length_b   1.000
_cell.length_c   1.000
_cell.angle_alpha   90.00
_cell.angle_beta   90.00
_cell.angle_gamma   90.00
#
_symmetry.space_group_name_H-M   'P 1'
#
loop_
_entity.id
_entity.type
_entity.pdbx_description
1 polymer ?
#
loop_
_entity_poly.entity_id
_entity_poly.type
_entity_poly.pdbx_seq_one_letter_code
_entity_poly.pdbx_strand_id
1 'polypeptide(L)'
;MLPDGSLTTAIVLAAGEGTRMRSAIPKVLHPLAGRSLLEHSVRAAAGLVPEHLVVVIGHGRDAVAAHLQAVAAALGREVRPAVQAEQRGTGHAVGTALDVLPAGLSGTVLVSYGDVPLLDTATLAGLIAEHHRAGHAMTVLSAEVADPTGYGRVLRDDSGAVTGIVEHSDATTTQRTICEINSGVYAFDAEVLHDALGQLAPANSQGELYLTDVLGVVHAHGRAVGAHRCADPWLVTGVNDRVQLAALGAEYNRRLLEHWMRAGVTVVDPATVWLDADIALAPDVVLHPGVQLHAGTVVGPGATIGPDSTLSACTIGAGATVVRAHAIGAVVADGAQIGPFAYLRPGSRIGERAKVGTFVETKNAELGAGAKVPHLSYVGDATIGEGSNIGAATVFVNYDGVAKHHSTVGAHARTGADNMFVAPVTIGDGAYTAAGSVITEDVPPGALAVARGRQRNVEGWVSRQRPGTPAADAAKLAQHAPPPDRAYGDQTRQE
;
A
#
# COMPACT_ATOMS: atom_id res chain seq x y z
N MET A 1 -6.39 -2.17 27.63
CA MET A 1 -7.36 -1.07 27.61
C MET A 1 -7.06 -0.15 28.77
N LEU A 2 -7.02 1.16 28.55
CA LEU A 2 -6.96 2.14 29.62
C LEU A 2 -8.27 2.10 30.43
N PRO A 3 -8.28 2.44 31.73
CA PRO A 3 -9.51 2.59 32.48
C PRO A 3 -10.42 3.64 31.84
N ASP A 4 -11.75 3.47 31.90
CA ASP A 4 -12.71 4.42 31.37
C ASP A 4 -12.46 5.83 31.93
N GLY A 5 -12.42 6.84 31.05
CA GLY A 5 -12.17 8.25 31.41
C GLY A 5 -10.70 8.62 31.62
N SER A 6 -9.74 7.73 31.35
CA SER A 6 -8.31 7.98 31.59
C SER A 6 -7.64 8.90 30.55
N LEU A 7 -8.19 9.00 29.33
CA LEU A 7 -7.69 9.90 28.28
C LEU A 7 -8.83 10.75 27.73
N THR A 8 -8.78 12.06 27.99
CA THR A 8 -9.78 13.00 27.50
C THR A 8 -9.45 13.48 26.10
N THR A 9 -8.20 13.85 25.85
CA THR A 9 -7.81 14.46 24.57
C THR A 9 -6.52 13.89 24.03
N ALA A 10 -6.49 13.60 22.73
CA ALA A 10 -5.28 13.35 21.97
C ALA A 10 -5.06 14.47 20.94
N ILE A 11 -3.90 15.09 20.97
CA ILE A 11 -3.47 16.17 20.07
C ILE A 11 -2.32 15.66 19.21
N VAL A 12 -2.46 15.75 17.87
CA VAL A 12 -1.40 15.42 16.92
C VAL A 12 -0.90 16.69 16.24
N LEU A 13 0.36 17.03 16.43
CA LEU A 13 0.97 18.23 15.86
C LEU A 13 1.43 17.97 14.43
N ALA A 14 0.85 18.69 13.46
CA ALA A 14 1.10 18.51 12.03
C ALA A 14 1.24 19.86 11.28
N ALA A 15 1.54 20.96 11.99
CA ALA A 15 1.59 22.31 11.41
C ALA A 15 2.94 22.67 10.77
N GLY A 16 4.00 21.87 10.98
CA GLY A 16 5.37 22.19 10.56
C GLY A 16 5.54 22.26 9.04
N GLU A 17 6.40 23.17 8.58
CA GLU A 17 6.65 23.43 7.16
C GLU A 17 7.37 22.27 6.43
N GLY A 18 8.29 21.58 7.11
CA GLY A 18 8.99 20.40 6.55
C GLY A 18 9.93 20.72 5.39
N THR A 19 10.60 21.85 5.38
CA THR A 19 11.46 22.36 4.29
C THR A 19 12.54 21.37 3.83
N ARG A 20 13.08 20.56 4.76
CA ARG A 20 14.10 19.52 4.47
C ARG A 20 13.61 18.42 3.55
N MET A 21 12.29 18.22 3.41
CA MET A 21 11.71 17.25 2.46
C MET A 21 11.89 17.69 1.00
N ARG A 22 12.11 18.98 0.74
CA ARG A 22 12.25 19.57 -0.61
C ARG A 22 11.13 19.10 -1.54
N SER A 23 9.89 19.29 -1.11
CA SER A 23 8.69 18.76 -1.77
C SER A 23 7.57 19.80 -1.79
N ALA A 24 6.76 19.77 -2.85
CA ALA A 24 5.50 20.50 -2.91
C ALA A 24 4.40 19.84 -2.06
N ILE A 25 4.59 18.56 -1.69
CA ILE A 25 3.67 17.83 -0.82
C ILE A 25 4.04 18.17 0.63
N PRO A 26 3.08 18.57 1.50
CA PRO A 26 3.33 18.74 2.92
C PRO A 26 3.99 17.52 3.54
N LYS A 27 4.98 17.73 4.44
CA LYS A 27 5.78 16.64 5.04
C LYS A 27 4.91 15.49 5.55
N VAL A 28 3.88 15.81 6.29
CA VAL A 28 3.00 14.83 6.95
C VAL A 28 2.11 14.03 5.99
N LEU A 29 2.00 14.44 4.73
CA LEU A 29 1.26 13.72 3.68
C LEU A 29 2.13 12.78 2.84
N HIS A 30 3.44 12.72 3.07
CA HIS A 30 4.28 11.73 2.38
C HIS A 30 3.86 10.31 2.75
N PRO A 31 3.79 9.40 1.74
CA PRO A 31 3.35 8.03 1.97
C PRO A 31 4.46 7.18 2.62
N LEU A 32 4.04 6.27 3.48
CA LEU A 32 4.81 5.19 4.05
C LEU A 32 3.90 3.96 4.17
N ALA A 33 4.25 2.87 3.51
CA ALA A 33 3.46 1.63 3.48
C ALA A 33 1.96 1.85 3.16
N GLY A 34 1.66 2.66 2.12
CA GLY A 34 0.31 2.92 1.62
C GLY A 34 -0.50 3.99 2.38
N ARG A 35 -0.02 4.46 3.54
CA ARG A 35 -0.65 5.53 4.34
C ARG A 35 0.23 6.76 4.41
N SER A 36 -0.35 7.93 4.67
CA SER A 36 0.46 9.11 4.98
C SER A 36 1.10 9.00 6.38
N LEU A 37 2.21 9.73 6.61
CA LEU A 37 2.81 9.81 7.94
C LEU A 37 1.77 10.24 8.98
N LEU A 38 0.94 11.24 8.66
CA LEU A 38 -0.12 11.74 9.52
C LEU A 38 -1.17 10.66 9.83
N GLU A 39 -1.56 9.89 8.83
CA GLU A 39 -2.55 8.81 9.03
C GLU A 39 -2.06 7.77 10.03
N HIS A 40 -0.77 7.38 9.96
CA HIS A 40 -0.19 6.46 10.96
C HIS A 40 -0.32 7.02 12.37
N SER A 41 0.10 8.28 12.59
CA SER A 41 0.05 8.93 13.91
C SER A 41 -1.39 9.12 14.41
N VAL A 42 -2.31 9.52 13.54
CA VAL A 42 -3.74 9.70 13.88
C VAL A 42 -4.38 8.36 14.24
N ARG A 43 -4.07 7.28 13.51
CA ARG A 43 -4.57 5.93 13.82
C ARG A 43 -4.04 5.41 15.16
N ALA A 44 -2.76 5.65 15.47
CA ALA A 44 -2.17 5.29 16.75
C ALA A 44 -2.87 6.00 17.92
N ALA A 45 -3.10 7.31 17.81
CA ALA A 45 -3.82 8.10 18.80
C ALA A 45 -5.31 7.70 18.89
N ALA A 46 -5.97 7.47 17.77
CA ALA A 46 -7.37 7.03 17.71
C ALA A 46 -7.60 5.67 18.39
N GLY A 47 -6.62 4.76 18.34
CA GLY A 47 -6.67 3.45 18.99
C GLY A 47 -6.78 3.51 20.53
N LEU A 48 -6.44 4.64 21.14
CA LEU A 48 -6.64 4.91 22.56
C LEU A 48 -8.09 5.29 22.91
N VAL A 49 -8.93 5.52 21.90
CA VAL A 49 -10.33 5.95 22.04
C VAL A 49 -10.49 7.23 22.90
N PRO A 50 -9.73 8.31 22.61
CA PRO A 50 -9.88 9.57 23.36
C PRO A 50 -11.27 10.17 23.12
N GLU A 51 -11.77 10.98 24.09
CA GLU A 51 -13.02 11.72 23.88
C GLU A 51 -12.88 12.73 22.71
N HIS A 52 -11.74 13.44 22.69
CA HIS A 52 -11.42 14.41 21.64
C HIS A 52 -10.13 14.01 20.91
N LEU A 53 -10.16 14.00 19.58
CA LEU A 53 -8.99 13.80 18.73
C LEU A 53 -8.80 15.04 17.86
N VAL A 54 -7.73 15.79 18.15
CA VAL A 54 -7.43 17.07 17.50
C VAL A 54 -6.13 16.97 16.71
N VAL A 55 -6.11 17.51 15.49
CA VAL A 55 -4.89 17.60 14.67
C VAL A 55 -4.59 19.08 14.41
N VAL A 56 -3.42 19.54 14.85
CA VAL A 56 -2.98 20.91 14.59
C VAL A 56 -2.37 20.98 13.19
N ILE A 57 -2.97 21.79 12.34
CA ILE A 57 -2.57 21.97 10.94
C ILE A 57 -2.09 23.41 10.70
N GLY A 58 -1.17 23.60 9.77
CA GLY A 58 -0.60 24.94 9.46
C GLY A 58 -0.16 25.01 8.01
N HIS A 59 1.09 24.67 7.69
CA HIS A 59 1.58 24.64 6.33
C HIS A 59 0.81 23.63 5.46
N GLY A 60 0.36 24.05 4.26
CA GLY A 60 -0.42 23.20 3.36
C GLY A 60 -1.79 22.79 3.92
N ARG A 61 -2.36 23.60 4.81
CA ARG A 61 -3.55 23.29 5.61
C ARG A 61 -4.74 22.75 4.80
N ASP A 62 -4.97 23.23 3.58
CA ASP A 62 -6.13 22.82 2.78
C ASP A 62 -5.99 21.35 2.32
N ALA A 63 -4.79 20.96 1.86
CA ALA A 63 -4.51 19.58 1.49
C ALA A 63 -4.52 18.64 2.71
N VAL A 64 -3.96 19.09 3.85
CA VAL A 64 -3.96 18.31 5.10
C VAL A 64 -5.37 18.15 5.64
N ALA A 65 -6.20 19.22 5.62
CA ALA A 65 -7.59 19.15 6.08
C ALA A 65 -8.44 18.21 5.21
N ALA A 66 -8.30 18.27 3.87
CA ALA A 66 -8.98 17.35 2.96
C ALA A 66 -8.58 15.89 3.23
N HIS A 67 -7.28 15.62 3.45
CA HIS A 67 -6.79 14.29 3.80
C HIS A 67 -7.36 13.81 5.16
N LEU A 68 -7.40 14.68 6.17
CA LEU A 68 -7.98 14.34 7.48
C LEU A 68 -9.45 13.97 7.42
N GLN A 69 -10.23 14.58 6.52
CA GLN A 69 -11.64 14.19 6.30
C GLN A 69 -11.75 12.73 5.83
N ALA A 70 -10.88 12.32 4.89
CA ALA A 70 -10.84 10.94 4.42
C ALA A 70 -10.41 9.97 5.55
N VAL A 71 -9.40 10.34 6.35
CA VAL A 71 -8.95 9.56 7.51
C VAL A 71 -10.04 9.45 8.56
N ALA A 72 -10.76 10.53 8.88
CA ALA A 72 -11.87 10.54 9.83
C ALA A 72 -13.01 9.60 9.37
N ALA A 73 -13.36 9.65 8.07
CA ALA A 73 -14.34 8.75 7.48
C ALA A 73 -13.92 7.28 7.58
N ALA A 74 -12.65 6.96 7.28
CA ALA A 74 -12.10 5.62 7.38
C ALA A 74 -12.02 5.09 8.82
N LEU A 75 -11.86 5.99 9.81
CA LEU A 75 -11.87 5.67 11.24
C LEU A 75 -13.28 5.58 11.83
N GLY A 76 -14.30 6.10 11.15
CA GLY A 76 -15.67 6.18 11.66
C GLY A 76 -15.81 7.09 12.89
N ARG A 77 -14.92 8.10 13.05
CA ARG A 77 -14.93 9.02 14.18
C ARG A 77 -14.52 10.43 13.79
N GLU A 78 -14.90 11.42 14.59
CA GLU A 78 -14.49 12.78 14.41
C GLU A 78 -12.97 12.95 14.65
N VAL A 79 -12.31 13.66 13.73
CA VAL A 79 -10.94 14.16 13.86
C VAL A 79 -11.02 15.67 13.62
N ARG A 80 -10.82 16.45 14.66
CA ARG A 80 -11.02 17.90 14.62
C ARG A 80 -9.73 18.63 14.20
N PRO A 81 -9.72 19.38 13.09
CA PRO A 81 -8.57 20.23 12.74
C PRO A 81 -8.54 21.48 13.60
N ALA A 82 -7.35 21.86 14.12
CA ALA A 82 -7.05 23.14 14.75
C ALA A 82 -6.03 23.88 13.87
N VAL A 83 -6.34 25.11 13.45
CA VAL A 83 -5.50 25.84 12.50
C VAL A 83 -4.52 26.74 13.23
N GLN A 84 -3.24 26.38 13.20
CA GLN A 84 -2.15 27.27 13.64
C GLN A 84 -1.79 28.24 12.49
N ALA A 85 -2.34 29.45 12.54
CA ALA A 85 -2.16 30.44 11.48
C ALA A 85 -0.72 31.00 11.44
N GLU A 86 -0.09 31.15 12.60
CA GLU A 86 1.28 31.62 12.78
C GLU A 86 2.09 30.54 13.50
N GLN A 87 3.24 30.17 12.96
CA GLN A 87 4.12 29.17 13.57
C GLN A 87 4.98 29.82 14.67
N ARG A 88 4.44 29.85 15.88
CA ARG A 88 5.08 30.44 17.06
C ARG A 88 5.63 29.40 18.03
N GLY A 89 5.86 28.19 17.58
CA GLY A 89 6.38 27.06 18.34
C GLY A 89 5.34 26.02 18.75
N THR A 90 5.81 24.94 19.38
CA THR A 90 5.00 23.77 19.75
C THR A 90 4.04 24.03 20.90
N GLY A 91 4.40 24.88 21.86
CA GLY A 91 3.49 25.31 22.92
C GLY A 91 2.30 26.10 22.37
N HIS A 92 2.54 27.01 21.41
CA HIS A 92 1.47 27.71 20.71
C HIS A 92 0.57 26.77 19.91
N ALA A 93 1.14 25.74 19.29
CA ALA A 93 0.37 24.72 18.56
C ALA A 93 -0.60 23.96 19.49
N VAL A 94 -0.12 23.58 20.67
CA VAL A 94 -0.96 22.90 21.67
C VAL A 94 -2.05 23.84 22.19
N GLY A 95 -1.72 25.10 22.47
CA GLY A 95 -2.72 26.13 22.85
C GLY A 95 -3.82 26.23 21.81
N THR A 96 -3.46 26.33 20.51
CA THR A 96 -4.42 26.35 19.39
C THR A 96 -5.33 25.11 19.38
N ALA A 97 -4.82 23.95 19.76
CA ALA A 97 -5.65 22.74 19.87
C ALA A 97 -6.63 22.79 21.04
N LEU A 98 -6.21 23.37 22.17
CA LEU A 98 -7.09 23.54 23.34
C LEU A 98 -8.20 24.55 23.06
N ASP A 99 -7.94 25.60 22.29
CA ASP A 99 -8.91 26.67 21.95
C ASP A 99 -10.13 26.13 21.17
N VAL A 100 -10.01 25.00 20.47
CA VAL A 100 -11.13 24.37 19.74
C VAL A 100 -11.90 23.34 20.56
N LEU A 101 -11.52 23.17 21.84
CA LEU A 101 -12.12 22.21 22.77
C LEU A 101 -13.05 22.91 23.78
N PRO A 102 -13.92 22.16 24.47
CA PRO A 102 -14.76 22.74 25.53
C PRO A 102 -13.93 23.37 26.63
N ALA A 103 -14.41 24.49 27.17
CA ALA A 103 -13.79 25.12 28.36
C ALA A 103 -13.90 24.21 29.59
N GLY A 104 -12.88 24.24 30.46
CA GLY A 104 -12.83 23.41 31.66
C GLY A 104 -12.46 21.96 31.39
N LEU A 105 -11.66 21.70 30.36
CA LEU A 105 -11.12 20.38 30.06
C LEU A 105 -10.39 19.81 31.28
N SER A 106 -10.72 18.58 31.66
CA SER A 106 -10.11 17.82 32.76
C SER A 106 -9.61 16.47 32.26
N GLY A 107 -8.86 15.75 33.12
CA GLY A 107 -8.28 14.45 32.79
C GLY A 107 -6.95 14.57 32.05
N THR A 108 -6.61 13.58 31.23
CA THR A 108 -5.28 13.49 30.57
C THR A 108 -5.33 14.01 29.15
N VAL A 109 -4.34 14.81 28.78
CA VAL A 109 -4.07 15.27 27.40
C VAL A 109 -2.80 14.59 26.90
N LEU A 110 -2.93 13.81 25.84
CA LEU A 110 -1.81 13.27 25.08
C LEU A 110 -1.43 14.24 23.95
N VAL A 111 -0.15 14.55 23.82
CA VAL A 111 0.39 15.31 22.68
C VAL A 111 1.38 14.43 21.93
N SER A 112 1.23 14.33 20.61
CA SER A 112 2.13 13.58 19.71
C SER A 112 2.37 14.34 18.41
N TYR A 113 3.22 13.80 17.53
CA TYR A 113 3.56 14.41 16.25
C TYR A 113 3.04 13.60 15.07
N GLY A 114 2.64 14.29 14.00
CA GLY A 114 2.13 13.71 12.76
C GLY A 114 3.18 13.12 11.83
N ASP A 115 4.45 13.14 12.21
CA ASP A 115 5.58 12.65 11.42
C ASP A 115 6.35 11.51 12.10
N VAL A 116 5.76 10.85 13.09
CA VAL A 116 6.31 9.69 13.81
C VAL A 116 5.50 8.42 13.47
N PRO A 117 5.68 7.86 12.27
CA PRO A 117 4.76 6.86 11.71
C PRO A 117 4.81 5.48 12.36
N LEU A 118 5.89 5.15 13.09
CA LEU A 118 6.02 3.87 13.78
C LEU A 118 5.45 3.87 15.19
N LEU A 119 5.14 5.05 15.75
CA LEU A 119 4.55 5.17 17.08
C LEU A 119 3.19 4.46 17.11
N ASP A 120 3.06 3.49 17.99
CA ASP A 120 1.88 2.65 18.07
C ASP A 120 1.00 2.94 19.29
N THR A 121 -0.23 2.45 19.26
CA THR A 121 -1.21 2.61 20.34
C THR A 121 -0.73 1.99 21.66
N ALA A 122 0.02 0.91 21.62
CA ALA A 122 0.48 0.21 22.83
C ALA A 122 1.52 1.06 23.59
N THR A 123 2.46 1.67 22.86
CA THR A 123 3.45 2.59 23.44
C THR A 123 2.79 3.82 24.05
N LEU A 124 1.80 4.41 23.35
CA LEU A 124 1.03 5.54 23.86
C LEU A 124 0.22 5.17 25.12
N ALA A 125 -0.38 3.98 25.14
CA ALA A 125 -1.09 3.46 26.31
C ALA A 125 -0.13 3.24 27.50
N GLY A 126 1.08 2.76 27.23
CA GLY A 126 2.14 2.62 28.26
C GLY A 126 2.54 3.96 28.88
N LEU A 127 2.68 5.00 28.06
CA LEU A 127 2.97 6.36 28.54
C LEU A 127 1.86 6.89 29.47
N ILE A 128 0.59 6.74 29.09
CA ILE A 128 -0.57 7.19 29.88
C ILE A 128 -0.68 6.38 31.17
N ALA A 129 -0.48 5.07 31.09
CA ALA A 129 -0.50 4.21 32.28
C ALA A 129 0.59 4.61 33.29
N GLU A 130 1.80 4.91 32.82
CA GLU A 130 2.87 5.41 33.69
C GLU A 130 2.57 6.78 34.27
N HIS A 131 2.01 7.69 33.48
CA HIS A 131 1.56 9.01 33.90
C HIS A 131 0.60 8.92 35.11
N HIS A 132 -0.43 8.10 35.00
CA HIS A 132 -1.41 7.88 36.07
C HIS A 132 -0.82 7.14 37.28
N ARG A 133 -0.04 6.08 37.04
CA ARG A 133 0.54 5.26 38.11
C ARG A 133 1.46 6.06 39.03
N ALA A 134 2.24 6.98 38.42
CA ALA A 134 3.19 7.80 39.15
C ALA A 134 2.58 9.10 39.69
N GLY A 135 1.35 9.46 39.30
CA GLY A 135 0.70 10.72 39.66
C GLY A 135 1.43 11.94 39.14
N HIS A 136 2.03 11.83 37.96
CA HIS A 136 2.74 12.93 37.33
C HIS A 136 1.76 13.96 36.78
N ALA A 137 2.12 15.24 36.85
CA ALA A 137 1.42 16.30 36.13
C ALA A 137 1.87 16.42 34.67
N MET A 138 3.08 15.93 34.37
CA MET A 138 3.62 15.79 33.00
C MET A 138 4.51 14.55 32.95
N THR A 139 4.36 13.76 31.90
CA THR A 139 5.25 12.63 31.61
C THR A 139 5.71 12.73 30.14
N VAL A 140 7.01 12.71 29.89
CA VAL A 140 7.58 12.67 28.56
C VAL A 140 7.84 11.21 28.13
N LEU A 141 7.53 10.88 26.88
CA LEU A 141 8.05 9.67 26.27
C LEU A 141 9.49 9.91 25.84
N SER A 142 10.46 9.15 26.42
CA SER A 142 11.87 9.26 26.09
C SER A 142 12.39 7.97 25.47
N ALA A 143 13.54 8.01 24.82
CA ALA A 143 14.26 6.83 24.33
C ALA A 143 15.76 7.07 24.40
N GLU A 144 16.53 5.99 24.51
CA GLU A 144 17.98 6.04 24.32
C GLU A 144 18.35 5.76 22.87
N VAL A 145 19.11 6.65 22.25
CA VAL A 145 19.57 6.54 20.86
C VAL A 145 21.10 6.64 20.80
N ALA A 146 21.71 5.93 19.84
CA ALA A 146 23.15 5.97 19.64
C ALA A 146 23.63 7.33 19.13
N ASP A 147 22.84 7.99 18.26
CA ASP A 147 23.09 9.35 17.78
C ASP A 147 21.91 10.25 18.13
N PRO A 148 22.03 11.07 19.21
CA PRO A 148 20.98 11.96 19.65
C PRO A 148 20.94 13.30 18.91
N THR A 149 21.73 13.49 17.85
CA THR A 149 21.82 14.75 17.11
C THR A 149 20.44 15.23 16.61
N GLY A 150 20.12 16.47 16.89
CA GLY A 150 18.86 17.13 16.47
C GLY A 150 17.68 16.90 17.40
N TYR A 151 17.78 16.05 18.41
CA TYR A 151 16.73 15.87 19.42
C TYR A 151 16.98 16.72 20.68
N GLY A 152 15.94 17.03 21.41
CA GLY A 152 16.04 17.52 22.79
C GLY A 152 16.60 16.43 23.72
N ARG A 153 17.22 16.82 24.82
CA ARG A 153 17.79 15.90 25.82
C ARG A 153 16.97 15.93 27.11
N VAL A 154 16.69 14.75 27.66
CA VAL A 154 16.08 14.64 28.98
C VAL A 154 17.17 14.75 30.05
N LEU A 155 17.05 15.75 30.93
CA LEU A 155 17.99 15.99 32.01
C LEU A 155 17.50 15.30 33.27
N ARG A 156 18.44 14.65 33.98
CA ARG A 156 18.17 13.97 35.25
C ARG A 156 19.14 14.43 36.33
N ASP A 157 18.66 14.43 37.56
CA ASP A 157 19.53 14.61 38.72
C ASP A 157 20.19 13.29 39.15
N ASP A 158 20.99 13.36 40.22
CA ASP A 158 21.74 12.21 40.76
C ASP A 158 20.82 11.08 41.29
N SER A 159 19.56 11.38 41.58
CA SER A 159 18.54 10.39 41.96
C SER A 159 17.85 9.72 40.76
N GLY A 160 18.13 10.22 39.55
CA GLY A 160 17.49 9.79 38.32
C GLY A 160 16.14 10.48 38.01
N ALA A 161 15.72 11.44 38.84
CA ALA A 161 14.51 12.21 38.59
C ALA A 161 14.68 13.17 37.40
N VAL A 162 13.63 13.35 36.61
CA VAL A 162 13.65 14.30 35.48
C VAL A 162 13.61 15.73 36.00
N THR A 163 14.60 16.53 35.61
CA THR A 163 14.76 17.92 36.06
C THR A 163 14.51 18.92 34.91
N GLY A 164 14.58 18.48 33.67
CA GLY A 164 14.41 19.39 32.53
C GLY A 164 14.50 18.68 31.20
N ILE A 165 14.16 19.41 30.14
CA ILE A 165 14.43 19.07 28.76
C ILE A 165 15.17 20.25 28.15
N VAL A 166 16.28 20.01 27.44
CA VAL A 166 17.01 21.04 26.72
C VAL A 166 17.01 20.70 25.23
N GLU A 167 16.59 21.64 24.38
CA GLU A 167 16.63 21.45 22.94
C GLU A 167 18.06 21.40 22.40
N HIS A 168 18.27 20.70 21.27
CA HIS A 168 19.61 20.49 20.70
C HIS A 168 20.36 21.81 20.44
N SER A 169 19.66 22.85 19.98
CA SER A 169 20.20 24.18 19.70
C SER A 169 20.73 24.87 20.95
N ASP A 170 20.05 24.67 22.07
CA ASP A 170 20.31 25.36 23.34
C ASP A 170 21.18 24.54 24.31
N ALA A 171 21.47 23.26 23.94
CA ALA A 171 22.24 22.33 24.75
C ALA A 171 23.73 22.68 24.80
N THR A 172 24.33 22.67 25.99
CA THR A 172 25.77 22.76 26.21
C THR A 172 26.49 21.53 25.63
N THR A 173 27.83 21.62 25.47
CA THR A 173 28.65 20.52 24.99
C THR A 173 28.47 19.24 25.83
N THR A 174 28.40 19.37 27.16
CA THR A 174 28.15 18.24 28.06
C THR A 174 26.75 17.67 27.89
N GLN A 175 25.72 18.50 27.79
CA GLN A 175 24.34 18.05 27.60
C GLN A 175 24.14 17.33 26.26
N ARG A 176 24.87 17.72 25.21
CA ARG A 176 24.85 17.05 23.90
C ARG A 176 25.34 15.60 23.93
N THR A 177 26.10 15.18 24.94
CA THR A 177 26.57 13.81 25.11
C THR A 177 25.49 12.88 25.71
N ILE A 178 24.40 13.45 26.24
CA ILE A 178 23.28 12.66 26.77
C ILE A 178 22.58 11.92 25.64
N CYS A 179 22.42 10.60 25.76
CA CYS A 179 21.78 9.74 24.78
C CYS A 179 20.27 9.60 24.98
N GLU A 180 19.72 9.97 26.16
CA GLU A 180 18.30 9.95 26.39
C GLU A 180 17.66 11.19 25.74
N ILE A 181 16.83 10.93 24.72
CA ILE A 181 16.18 11.97 23.93
C ILE A 181 14.74 12.23 24.38
N ASN A 182 14.32 13.46 24.19
CA ASN A 182 12.93 13.85 24.16
C ASN A 182 12.31 13.46 22.81
N SER A 183 11.30 12.60 22.83
CA SER A 183 10.58 12.22 21.61
C SER A 183 9.60 13.29 21.11
N GLY A 184 9.26 14.26 21.97
CA GLY A 184 8.19 15.22 21.73
C GLY A 184 6.78 14.68 22.02
N VAL A 185 6.67 13.46 22.53
CA VAL A 185 5.38 12.86 22.92
C VAL A 185 5.20 12.98 24.42
N TYR A 186 4.03 13.47 24.85
CA TYR A 186 3.78 13.78 26.25
C TYR A 186 2.38 13.38 26.70
N ALA A 187 2.25 13.00 27.96
CA ALA A 187 0.99 12.98 28.68
C ALA A 187 0.99 14.10 29.73
N PHE A 188 -0.08 14.86 29.78
CA PHE A 188 -0.28 15.98 30.72
C PHE A 188 -1.58 15.82 31.48
N ASP A 189 -1.59 16.33 32.70
CA ASP A 189 -2.80 16.73 33.40
C ASP A 189 -3.38 17.97 32.68
N ALA A 190 -4.64 17.93 32.27
CA ALA A 190 -5.25 18.96 31.41
C ALA A 190 -5.23 20.35 32.05
N GLU A 191 -5.57 20.43 33.35
CA GLU A 191 -5.60 21.71 34.08
C GLU A 191 -4.19 22.31 34.19
N VAL A 192 -3.20 21.47 34.51
CA VAL A 192 -1.80 21.87 34.60
C VAL A 192 -1.24 22.34 33.27
N LEU A 193 -1.56 21.66 32.19
CA LEU A 193 -1.14 22.04 30.83
C LEU A 193 -1.70 23.42 30.46
N HIS A 194 -2.99 23.64 30.67
CA HIS A 194 -3.64 24.92 30.36
C HIS A 194 -2.97 26.09 31.11
N ASP A 195 -2.76 25.92 32.42
CA ASP A 195 -2.14 26.96 33.27
C ASP A 195 -0.68 27.20 32.88
N ALA A 196 0.08 26.17 32.57
CA ALA A 196 1.49 26.27 32.20
C ALA A 196 1.68 26.94 30.83
N LEU A 197 0.83 26.65 29.84
CA LEU A 197 0.90 27.30 28.52
C LEU A 197 0.74 28.80 28.59
N GLY A 198 -0.10 29.31 29.51
CA GLY A 198 -0.27 30.74 29.76
C GLY A 198 0.96 31.44 30.34
N GLN A 199 1.94 30.67 30.84
CA GLN A 199 3.18 31.20 31.47
C GLN A 199 4.42 31.05 30.56
N LEU A 200 4.28 30.43 29.36
CA LEU A 200 5.39 30.29 28.44
C LEU A 200 5.85 31.62 27.88
N ALA A 201 7.16 31.82 27.77
CA ALA A 201 7.78 32.99 27.18
C ALA A 201 8.75 32.57 26.05
N PRO A 202 8.90 33.36 24.98
CA PRO A 202 9.81 33.03 23.86
C PRO A 202 11.27 33.39 24.22
N ALA A 203 11.79 32.82 25.31
CA ALA A 203 13.10 33.13 25.88
C ALA A 203 14.21 32.14 25.45
N ASN A 204 14.10 31.60 24.25
CA ASN A 204 15.05 30.61 23.67
C ASN A 204 15.72 31.13 22.38
N SER A 205 16.67 30.38 21.84
CA SER A 205 17.45 30.79 20.66
C SER A 205 16.62 31.02 19.39
N GLN A 206 15.41 30.49 19.32
CA GLN A 206 14.51 30.62 18.18
C GLN A 206 13.39 31.66 18.40
N GLY A 207 13.21 32.15 19.61
CA GLY A 207 12.12 33.09 19.95
C GLY A 207 10.72 32.44 19.86
N GLU A 208 10.61 31.15 20.10
CA GLU A 208 9.38 30.38 20.03
C GLU A 208 8.86 29.96 21.41
N LEU A 209 7.57 29.64 21.48
CA LEU A 209 6.97 29.03 22.67
C LEU A 209 7.18 27.52 22.61
N TYR A 210 8.20 27.01 23.29
CA TYR A 210 8.47 25.59 23.33
C TYR A 210 7.56 24.84 24.31
N LEU A 211 6.98 23.73 23.87
CA LEU A 211 6.19 22.86 24.75
C LEU A 211 7.07 22.22 25.85
N THR A 212 8.36 22.02 25.57
CA THR A 212 9.35 21.52 26.55
C THR A 212 9.52 22.42 27.76
N ASP A 213 9.28 23.72 27.62
CA ASP A 213 9.38 24.68 28.72
C ASP A 213 8.25 24.51 29.74
N VAL A 214 7.14 23.86 29.38
CA VAL A 214 6.06 23.47 30.31
C VAL A 214 6.63 22.64 31.47
N LEU A 215 7.63 21.79 31.23
CA LEU A 215 8.26 20.99 32.28
C LEU A 215 8.84 21.88 33.38
N GLY A 216 9.55 22.94 33.00
CA GLY A 216 10.13 23.88 33.95
C GLY A 216 9.06 24.62 34.77
N VAL A 217 7.96 25.02 34.16
CA VAL A 217 6.82 25.65 34.84
C VAL A 217 6.17 24.68 35.85
N VAL A 218 5.89 23.47 35.44
CA VAL A 218 5.28 22.42 36.26
C VAL A 218 6.17 22.09 37.45
N HIS A 219 7.48 21.95 37.22
CA HIS A 219 8.47 21.70 38.26
C HIS A 219 8.57 22.85 39.28
N ALA A 220 8.58 24.08 38.81
CA ALA A 220 8.61 25.29 39.67
C ALA A 220 7.38 25.40 40.58
N HIS A 221 6.24 24.86 40.17
CA HIS A 221 5.03 24.76 41.00
C HIS A 221 5.02 23.52 41.93
N GLY A 222 6.14 22.81 42.07
CA GLY A 222 6.27 21.63 42.94
C GLY A 222 5.45 20.42 42.51
N ARG A 223 5.01 20.39 41.24
CA ARG A 223 4.26 19.25 40.70
C ARG A 223 5.24 18.16 40.17
N ALA A 224 4.87 16.90 40.30
CA ALA A 224 5.70 15.80 39.86
C ALA A 224 5.77 15.71 38.33
N VAL A 225 6.98 15.56 37.80
CA VAL A 225 7.26 15.34 36.37
C VAL A 225 8.04 14.01 36.22
N GLY A 226 7.85 13.33 35.09
CA GLY A 226 8.54 12.07 34.86
C GLY A 226 8.80 11.77 33.38
N ALA A 227 9.48 10.66 33.14
CA ALA A 227 9.68 10.14 31.81
C ALA A 227 9.34 8.65 31.77
N HIS A 228 8.63 8.25 30.72
CA HIS A 228 8.43 6.86 30.34
C HIS A 228 9.41 6.51 29.21
N ARG A 229 10.36 5.61 29.52
CA ARG A 229 11.38 5.23 28.53
C ARG A 229 10.85 4.17 27.57
N CYS A 230 10.77 4.51 26.29
CA CYS A 230 10.50 3.57 25.21
C CYS A 230 11.74 2.69 24.96
N ALA A 231 11.56 1.37 25.00
CA ALA A 231 12.65 0.44 24.77
C ALA A 231 13.11 0.35 23.31
N ASP A 232 12.22 0.72 22.38
CA ASP A 232 12.46 0.67 20.95
C ASP A 232 12.53 2.10 20.35
N PRO A 233 13.72 2.61 20.05
CA PRO A 233 13.88 3.96 19.53
C PRO A 233 13.18 4.24 18.20
N TRP A 234 12.96 3.21 17.38
CA TRP A 234 12.25 3.38 16.11
C TRP A 234 10.83 3.91 16.30
N LEU A 235 10.16 3.55 17.41
CA LEU A 235 8.79 3.98 17.70
C LEU A 235 8.66 5.49 17.91
N VAL A 236 9.76 6.16 18.26
CA VAL A 236 9.79 7.60 18.53
C VAL A 236 10.56 8.38 17.47
N THR A 237 11.04 7.72 16.42
CA THR A 237 11.82 8.35 15.36
C THR A 237 10.91 9.09 14.39
N GLY A 238 11.14 10.39 14.21
CA GLY A 238 10.40 11.23 13.27
C GLY A 238 11.03 11.28 11.88
N VAL A 239 10.21 11.58 10.87
CA VAL A 239 10.65 11.84 9.50
C VAL A 239 10.90 13.33 9.31
N ASN A 240 12.11 13.73 8.94
CA ASN A 240 12.43 15.13 8.63
C ASN A 240 12.90 15.32 7.18
N ASP A 241 13.43 14.25 6.57
CA ASP A 241 13.91 14.25 5.19
C ASP A 241 13.61 12.89 4.51
N ARG A 242 14.00 12.78 3.25
CA ARG A 242 13.73 11.56 2.46
C ARG A 242 14.61 10.38 2.82
N VAL A 243 15.77 10.61 3.44
CA VAL A 243 16.65 9.53 3.93
C VAL A 243 16.00 8.87 5.14
N GLN A 244 15.53 9.68 6.08
CA GLN A 244 14.78 9.19 7.24
C GLN A 244 13.46 8.52 6.83
N LEU A 245 12.74 9.08 5.85
CA LEU A 245 11.54 8.45 5.29
C LEU A 245 11.84 7.04 4.75
N ALA A 246 12.91 6.89 3.97
CA ALA A 246 13.30 5.60 3.43
C ALA A 246 13.70 4.60 4.52
N ALA A 247 14.47 5.02 5.51
CA ALA A 247 14.89 4.18 6.63
C ALA A 247 13.70 3.70 7.47
N LEU A 248 12.77 4.61 7.80
CA LEU A 248 11.55 4.26 8.53
C LEU A 248 10.60 3.39 7.72
N GLY A 249 10.52 3.60 6.39
CA GLY A 249 9.76 2.73 5.50
C GLY A 249 10.31 1.31 5.48
N ALA A 250 11.63 1.14 5.42
CA ALA A 250 12.27 -0.17 5.47
C ALA A 250 12.03 -0.89 6.81
N GLU A 251 12.14 -0.18 7.94
CA GLU A 251 11.85 -0.75 9.26
C GLU A 251 10.37 -1.10 9.43
N TYR A 252 9.46 -0.26 8.93
CA TYR A 252 8.03 -0.56 8.95
C TYR A 252 7.71 -1.83 8.16
N ASN A 253 8.25 -1.93 6.93
CA ASN A 253 8.11 -3.12 6.09
C ASN A 253 8.68 -4.38 6.75
N ARG A 254 9.87 -4.29 7.37
CA ARG A 254 10.47 -5.39 8.12
C ARG A 254 9.53 -5.91 9.22
N ARG A 255 8.87 -5.00 9.95
CA ARG A 255 7.91 -5.35 11.02
C ARG A 255 6.66 -5.99 10.45
N LEU A 256 6.11 -5.47 9.33
CA LEU A 256 4.98 -6.09 8.65
C LEU A 256 5.30 -7.51 8.19
N LEU A 257 6.45 -7.71 7.58
CA LEU A 257 6.92 -9.03 7.13
C LEU A 257 7.06 -9.99 8.32
N GLU A 258 7.65 -9.56 9.43
CA GLU A 258 7.77 -10.37 10.64
C GLU A 258 6.39 -10.72 11.21
N HIS A 259 5.46 -9.77 11.25
CA HIS A 259 4.08 -10.00 11.69
C HIS A 259 3.41 -11.10 10.85
N TRP A 260 3.46 -11.00 9.51
CA TRP A 260 2.84 -11.98 8.63
C TRP A 260 3.53 -13.35 8.67
N MET A 261 4.87 -13.40 8.77
CA MET A 261 5.60 -14.67 8.95
C MET A 261 5.18 -15.38 10.27
N ARG A 262 5.01 -14.63 11.36
CA ARG A 262 4.49 -15.18 12.61
C ARG A 262 3.03 -15.61 12.54
N ALA A 263 2.26 -15.01 11.62
CA ALA A 263 0.87 -15.39 11.32
C ALA A 263 0.74 -16.57 10.33
N GLY A 264 1.87 -17.19 9.92
CA GLY A 264 1.88 -18.39 9.07
C GLY A 264 2.10 -18.13 7.58
N VAL A 265 2.54 -16.93 7.18
CA VAL A 265 2.91 -16.61 5.80
C VAL A 265 4.38 -16.97 5.57
N THR A 266 4.69 -17.63 4.45
CA THR A 266 6.06 -17.88 4.02
C THR A 266 6.56 -16.72 3.15
N VAL A 267 7.61 -16.04 3.57
CA VAL A 267 8.31 -15.02 2.78
C VAL A 267 9.68 -15.56 2.40
N VAL A 268 9.90 -15.83 1.11
CA VAL A 268 11.12 -16.48 0.63
C VAL A 268 12.34 -15.57 0.74
N ASP A 269 12.16 -14.29 0.44
CA ASP A 269 13.22 -13.28 0.55
C ASP A 269 12.63 -11.97 1.13
N PRO A 270 12.70 -11.78 2.45
CA PRO A 270 12.19 -10.57 3.09
C PRO A 270 12.84 -9.26 2.63
N ALA A 271 14.03 -9.31 2.03
CA ALA A 271 14.72 -8.09 1.59
C ALA A 271 14.11 -7.47 0.33
N THR A 272 13.37 -8.25 -0.46
CA THR A 272 12.81 -7.80 -1.75
C THR A 272 11.29 -7.74 -1.77
N VAL A 273 10.61 -8.17 -0.71
CA VAL A 273 9.14 -8.11 -0.59
C VAL A 273 8.74 -6.82 0.12
N TRP A 274 7.78 -6.09 -0.47
CA TRP A 274 7.24 -4.85 0.08
C TRP A 274 5.73 -4.92 0.26
N LEU A 275 5.27 -4.55 1.45
CA LEU A 275 3.87 -4.63 1.86
C LEU A 275 3.36 -3.27 2.33
N ASP A 276 2.15 -2.93 1.91
CA ASP A 276 1.41 -1.82 2.50
C ASP A 276 0.72 -2.25 3.82
N ALA A 277 0.37 -1.28 4.64
CA ALA A 277 -0.23 -1.52 5.95
C ALA A 277 -1.64 -2.17 5.84
N ASP A 278 -2.41 -1.80 4.81
CA ASP A 278 -3.80 -2.22 4.62
C ASP A 278 -3.92 -3.41 3.66
N ILE A 279 -3.18 -4.49 3.93
CA ILE A 279 -3.31 -5.78 3.26
C ILE A 279 -3.79 -6.84 4.25
N ALA A 280 -4.33 -7.94 3.71
CA ALA A 280 -4.67 -9.11 4.52
C ALA A 280 -4.13 -10.39 3.86
N LEU A 281 -3.39 -11.18 4.63
CA LEU A 281 -2.82 -12.46 4.19
C LEU A 281 -3.34 -13.58 5.07
N ALA A 282 -3.81 -14.65 4.45
CA ALA A 282 -4.19 -15.87 5.17
C ALA A 282 -2.96 -16.76 5.47
N PRO A 283 -3.07 -17.73 6.39
CA PRO A 283 -2.02 -18.72 6.60
C PRO A 283 -1.68 -19.50 5.33
N ASP A 284 -0.45 -20.01 5.28
CA ASP A 284 0.10 -20.79 4.17
C ASP A 284 0.25 -20.05 2.82
N VAL A 285 0.07 -18.73 2.82
CA VAL A 285 0.44 -17.89 1.67
C VAL A 285 1.96 -17.90 1.50
N VAL A 286 2.42 -18.03 0.25
CA VAL A 286 3.84 -17.96 -0.11
C VAL A 286 4.12 -16.72 -0.93
N LEU A 287 5.00 -15.85 -0.45
CA LEU A 287 5.48 -14.66 -1.15
C LEU A 287 6.91 -14.90 -1.65
N HIS A 288 7.09 -14.88 -2.97
CA HIS A 288 8.39 -15.00 -3.62
C HIS A 288 9.11 -13.64 -3.72
N PRO A 289 10.42 -13.63 -4.09
CA PRO A 289 11.19 -12.39 -4.24
C PRO A 289 10.54 -11.38 -5.19
N GLY A 290 10.70 -10.08 -4.89
CA GLY A 290 10.23 -8.99 -5.74
C GLY A 290 8.72 -8.73 -5.70
N VAL A 291 7.98 -9.35 -4.78
CA VAL A 291 6.53 -9.12 -4.62
C VAL A 291 6.27 -7.77 -3.95
N GLN A 292 5.30 -7.03 -4.49
CA GLN A 292 4.77 -5.81 -3.91
C GLN A 292 3.25 -5.94 -3.75
N LEU A 293 2.76 -5.82 -2.51
CA LEU A 293 1.33 -5.85 -2.21
C LEU A 293 0.88 -4.50 -1.68
N HIS A 294 0.05 -3.82 -2.46
CA HIS A 294 -0.48 -2.51 -2.11
C HIS A 294 -1.84 -2.59 -1.42
N ALA A 295 -2.22 -1.49 -0.75
CA ALA A 295 -3.42 -1.37 0.06
C ALA A 295 -4.69 -1.92 -0.62
N GLY A 296 -5.57 -2.53 0.18
CA GLY A 296 -6.79 -3.19 -0.27
C GLY A 296 -6.58 -4.58 -0.89
N THR A 297 -5.34 -5.11 -0.89
CA THR A 297 -5.06 -6.47 -1.38
C THR A 297 -5.32 -7.50 -0.29
N VAL A 298 -6.10 -8.52 -0.64
CA VAL A 298 -6.43 -9.67 0.23
C VAL A 298 -6.00 -10.95 -0.46
N VAL A 299 -5.27 -11.83 0.24
CA VAL A 299 -4.75 -13.08 -0.30
C VAL A 299 -5.23 -14.26 0.54
N GLY A 300 -5.96 -15.19 -0.08
CA GLY A 300 -6.53 -16.38 0.53
C GLY A 300 -5.49 -17.47 0.84
N PRO A 301 -5.86 -18.48 1.64
CA PRO A 301 -4.95 -19.49 2.16
C PRO A 301 -4.31 -20.33 1.06
N GLY A 302 -3.03 -20.67 1.25
CA GLY A 302 -2.27 -21.51 0.32
C GLY A 302 -1.99 -20.89 -1.04
N ALA A 303 -2.32 -19.61 -1.27
CA ALA A 303 -1.99 -18.93 -2.51
C ALA A 303 -0.49 -18.65 -2.63
N THR A 304 0.02 -18.65 -3.86
CA THR A 304 1.43 -18.40 -4.18
C THR A 304 1.54 -17.13 -5.03
N ILE A 305 2.26 -16.12 -4.55
CA ILE A 305 2.45 -14.85 -5.24
C ILE A 305 3.93 -14.64 -5.57
N GLY A 306 4.19 -14.28 -6.82
CA GLY A 306 5.52 -13.97 -7.31
C GLY A 306 6.22 -15.11 -8.06
N PRO A 307 7.50 -14.93 -8.45
CA PRO A 307 8.29 -13.71 -8.20
C PRO A 307 7.81 -12.48 -9.01
N ASP A 308 8.36 -11.30 -8.68
CA ASP A 308 8.20 -10.04 -9.44
C ASP A 308 6.73 -9.73 -9.81
N SER A 309 5.83 -9.79 -8.82
CA SER A 309 4.41 -9.50 -9.00
C SER A 309 4.00 -8.30 -8.17
N THR A 310 3.21 -7.39 -8.78
CA THR A 310 2.68 -6.20 -8.11
C THR A 310 1.15 -6.27 -8.11
N LEU A 311 0.54 -6.28 -6.93
CA LEU A 311 -0.91 -6.36 -6.74
C LEU A 311 -1.41 -5.14 -5.96
N SER A 312 -2.46 -4.48 -6.46
CA SER A 312 -3.08 -3.32 -5.80
C SER A 312 -4.60 -3.50 -5.76
N ALA A 313 -5.19 -3.41 -4.58
CA ALA A 313 -6.64 -3.57 -4.37
C ALA A 313 -7.21 -4.85 -4.99
N CYS A 314 -6.47 -5.97 -4.91
CA CYS A 314 -6.83 -7.25 -5.49
C CYS A 314 -7.37 -8.22 -4.43
N THR A 315 -8.29 -9.10 -4.84
CA THR A 315 -8.71 -10.25 -4.05
C THR A 315 -8.20 -11.51 -4.73
N ILE A 316 -7.36 -12.29 -4.04
CA ILE A 316 -6.78 -13.54 -4.54
C ILE A 316 -7.32 -14.69 -3.72
N GLY A 317 -7.93 -15.65 -4.37
CA GLY A 317 -8.57 -16.83 -3.77
C GLY A 317 -7.58 -17.89 -3.27
N ALA A 318 -8.13 -18.88 -2.57
CA ALA A 318 -7.35 -19.98 -2.00
C ALA A 318 -6.61 -20.79 -3.06
N GLY A 319 -5.35 -21.12 -2.81
CA GLY A 319 -4.51 -21.93 -3.71
C GLY A 319 -4.27 -21.32 -5.09
N ALA A 320 -4.64 -20.06 -5.33
CA ALA A 320 -4.36 -19.38 -6.59
C ALA A 320 -2.87 -19.08 -6.75
N THR A 321 -2.40 -19.03 -8.00
CA THR A 321 -1.01 -18.75 -8.33
C THR A 321 -0.90 -17.50 -9.20
N VAL A 322 -0.09 -16.52 -8.78
CA VAL A 322 0.15 -15.27 -9.52
C VAL A 322 1.65 -15.10 -9.72
N VAL A 323 2.13 -15.21 -10.95
CA VAL A 323 3.56 -15.23 -11.29
C VAL A 323 3.88 -14.09 -12.25
N ARG A 324 4.88 -13.25 -11.93
CA ARG A 324 5.35 -12.15 -12.79
C ARG A 324 4.19 -11.37 -13.41
N ALA A 325 3.26 -10.92 -12.57
CA ALA A 325 2.04 -10.28 -13.04
C ALA A 325 1.85 -8.91 -12.39
N HIS A 326 1.16 -8.03 -13.13
CA HIS A 326 0.69 -6.76 -12.60
C HIS A 326 -0.84 -6.82 -12.53
N ALA A 327 -1.43 -6.55 -11.36
CA ALA A 327 -2.88 -6.59 -11.20
C ALA A 327 -3.38 -5.40 -10.35
N ILE A 328 -4.46 -4.77 -10.82
CA ILE A 328 -5.10 -3.64 -10.16
C ILE A 328 -6.61 -3.90 -10.07
N GLY A 329 -7.18 -3.89 -8.86
CA GLY A 329 -8.62 -4.03 -8.65
C GLY A 329 -9.21 -5.29 -9.26
N ALA A 330 -8.44 -6.37 -9.31
CA ALA A 330 -8.83 -7.65 -9.89
C ALA A 330 -9.30 -8.64 -8.82
N VAL A 331 -10.24 -9.50 -9.21
CA VAL A 331 -10.69 -10.64 -8.40
C VAL A 331 -10.23 -11.93 -9.09
N VAL A 332 -9.43 -12.72 -8.41
CA VAL A 332 -8.90 -13.99 -8.86
C VAL A 332 -9.43 -15.07 -7.92
N ALA A 333 -10.25 -15.97 -8.40
CA ALA A 333 -10.89 -17.00 -7.60
C ALA A 333 -9.93 -18.18 -7.29
N ASP A 334 -10.45 -19.15 -6.51
CA ASP A 334 -9.68 -20.28 -6.01
C ASP A 334 -9.02 -21.11 -7.10
N GLY A 335 -7.76 -21.46 -6.90
CA GLY A 335 -6.98 -22.30 -7.78
C GLY A 335 -6.70 -21.73 -9.18
N ALA A 336 -7.06 -20.47 -9.43
CA ALA A 336 -6.78 -19.82 -10.71
C ALA A 336 -5.27 -19.55 -10.90
N GLN A 337 -4.83 -19.52 -12.15
CA GLN A 337 -3.42 -19.37 -12.54
C GLN A 337 -3.24 -18.10 -13.38
N ILE A 338 -2.40 -17.18 -12.90
CA ILE A 338 -2.11 -15.90 -13.55
C ILE A 338 -0.64 -15.80 -13.92
N GLY A 339 -0.37 -15.44 -15.17
CA GLY A 339 0.97 -15.18 -15.66
C GLY A 339 1.70 -16.38 -16.28
N PRO A 340 3.03 -16.23 -16.51
CA PRO A 340 3.83 -15.01 -16.26
C PRO A 340 3.54 -13.89 -17.28
N PHE A 341 3.92 -12.64 -16.90
CA PHE A 341 3.78 -11.45 -17.75
C PHE A 341 2.32 -11.14 -18.14
N ALA A 342 1.40 -11.31 -17.18
CA ALA A 342 -0.01 -10.95 -17.36
C ALA A 342 -0.30 -9.58 -16.73
N TYR A 343 -1.24 -8.83 -17.35
CA TYR A 343 -1.74 -7.60 -16.81
C TYR A 343 -3.25 -7.68 -16.59
N LEU A 344 -3.68 -7.69 -15.32
CA LEU A 344 -5.09 -7.65 -14.95
C LEU A 344 -5.45 -6.21 -14.56
N ARG A 345 -6.23 -5.54 -15.42
CA ARG A 345 -6.74 -4.20 -15.17
C ARG A 345 -8.03 -4.23 -14.34
N PRO A 346 -8.46 -3.07 -13.81
CA PRO A 346 -9.69 -2.97 -13.02
C PRO A 346 -10.91 -3.61 -13.72
N GLY A 347 -11.74 -4.29 -12.91
CA GLY A 347 -12.92 -5.01 -13.38
C GLY A 347 -12.64 -6.41 -13.93
N SER A 348 -11.39 -6.90 -13.86
CA SER A 348 -11.05 -8.28 -14.22
C SER A 348 -11.51 -9.26 -13.12
N ARG A 349 -12.34 -10.24 -13.50
CA ARG A 349 -12.84 -11.32 -12.63
C ARG A 349 -12.44 -12.66 -13.24
N ILE A 350 -11.55 -13.37 -12.58
CA ILE A 350 -11.00 -14.64 -13.04
C ILE A 350 -11.60 -15.76 -12.20
N GLY A 351 -12.38 -16.62 -12.82
CA GLY A 351 -13.13 -17.71 -12.17
C GLY A 351 -12.24 -18.81 -11.61
N GLU A 352 -12.85 -19.72 -10.87
CA GLU A 352 -12.16 -20.86 -10.25
C GLU A 352 -11.39 -21.68 -11.28
N ARG A 353 -10.14 -22.03 -10.96
CA ARG A 353 -9.23 -22.81 -11.81
C ARG A 353 -9.06 -22.28 -13.24
N ALA A 354 -9.51 -21.05 -13.50
CA ALA A 354 -9.28 -20.41 -14.79
C ALA A 354 -7.81 -20.01 -14.96
N LYS A 355 -7.41 -19.79 -16.21
CA LYS A 355 -6.03 -19.48 -16.56
C LYS A 355 -5.94 -18.22 -17.42
N VAL A 356 -5.14 -17.25 -16.94
CA VAL A 356 -4.67 -16.12 -17.72
C VAL A 356 -3.16 -16.26 -17.89
N GLY A 357 -2.71 -16.54 -19.11
CA GLY A 357 -1.30 -16.93 -19.36
C GLY A 357 -0.42 -15.78 -19.82
N THR A 358 0.64 -16.14 -20.53
CA THR A 358 1.75 -15.26 -20.89
C THR A 358 1.34 -14.16 -21.85
N PHE A 359 1.70 -12.90 -21.53
CA PHE A 359 1.42 -11.70 -22.35
C PHE A 359 -0.08 -11.51 -22.63
N VAL A 360 -0.90 -11.79 -21.64
CA VAL A 360 -2.35 -11.55 -21.71
C VAL A 360 -2.68 -10.31 -20.88
N GLU A 361 -3.44 -9.40 -21.49
CA GLU A 361 -4.05 -8.26 -20.81
C GLU A 361 -5.56 -8.47 -20.71
N THR A 362 -6.13 -8.24 -19.51
CA THR A 362 -7.57 -8.24 -19.27
C THR A 362 -8.03 -6.90 -18.71
N LYS A 363 -9.23 -6.44 -19.12
CA LYS A 363 -9.83 -5.21 -18.63
C LYS A 363 -11.35 -5.36 -18.62
N ASN A 364 -12.00 -5.13 -17.46
CA ASN A 364 -13.44 -5.28 -17.36
C ASN A 364 -13.92 -6.59 -18.04
N ALA A 365 -13.24 -7.70 -17.68
CA ALA A 365 -13.41 -9.00 -18.28
C ALA A 365 -13.78 -10.03 -17.21
N GLU A 366 -14.69 -10.93 -17.56
CA GLU A 366 -15.14 -12.02 -16.70
C GLU A 366 -14.81 -13.36 -17.37
N LEU A 367 -14.03 -14.20 -16.67
CA LEU A 367 -13.69 -15.55 -17.08
C LEU A 367 -14.40 -16.54 -16.17
N GLY A 368 -15.20 -17.41 -16.72
CA GLY A 368 -15.87 -18.49 -16.00
C GLY A 368 -14.92 -19.55 -15.47
N ALA A 369 -15.43 -20.46 -14.66
CA ALA A 369 -14.63 -21.54 -14.06
C ALA A 369 -13.90 -22.36 -15.14
N GLY A 370 -12.61 -22.62 -14.94
CA GLY A 370 -11.79 -23.39 -15.87
C GLY A 370 -11.57 -22.78 -17.27
N ALA A 371 -12.05 -21.56 -17.51
CA ALA A 371 -11.80 -20.85 -18.76
C ALA A 371 -10.31 -20.52 -18.92
N LYS A 372 -9.82 -20.51 -20.16
CA LYS A 372 -8.39 -20.33 -20.45
C LYS A 372 -8.17 -19.27 -21.52
N VAL A 373 -7.32 -18.30 -21.19
CA VAL A 373 -6.73 -17.33 -22.13
C VAL A 373 -5.21 -17.46 -22.00
N PRO A 374 -4.61 -18.44 -22.69
CA PRO A 374 -3.25 -18.85 -22.33
C PRO A 374 -2.12 -18.00 -22.90
N HIS A 375 -2.32 -17.26 -24.01
CA HIS A 375 -1.22 -16.65 -24.74
C HIS A 375 -1.60 -15.37 -25.50
N LEU A 376 -0.77 -14.32 -25.39
CA LEU A 376 -0.66 -13.19 -26.33
C LEU A 376 -2.00 -12.50 -26.67
N SER A 377 -2.92 -12.37 -25.75
CA SER A 377 -4.28 -11.92 -26.04
C SER A 377 -4.66 -10.66 -25.28
N TYR A 378 -5.53 -9.85 -25.90
CA TYR A 378 -6.23 -8.75 -25.24
C TYR A 378 -7.70 -9.11 -25.06
N VAL A 379 -8.16 -9.11 -23.79
CA VAL A 379 -9.56 -9.37 -23.42
C VAL A 379 -10.12 -8.14 -22.72
N GLY A 380 -10.81 -7.33 -23.48
CA GLY A 380 -11.44 -6.09 -22.99
C GLY A 380 -12.95 -6.11 -23.13
N ASP A 381 -13.68 -5.72 -22.06
CA ASP A 381 -15.15 -5.63 -22.03
C ASP A 381 -15.78 -6.94 -22.56
N ALA A 382 -15.45 -8.08 -21.93
CA ALA A 382 -15.83 -9.41 -22.43
C ALA A 382 -16.19 -10.37 -21.30
N THR A 383 -17.11 -11.29 -21.61
CA THR A 383 -17.43 -12.47 -20.79
C THR A 383 -17.02 -13.74 -21.51
N ILE A 384 -16.27 -14.61 -20.85
CA ILE A 384 -15.81 -15.90 -21.37
C ILE A 384 -16.39 -16.99 -20.48
N GLY A 385 -17.24 -17.84 -21.03
CA GLY A 385 -17.95 -18.89 -20.34
C GLY A 385 -17.04 -20.01 -19.81
N GLU A 386 -17.61 -20.81 -18.92
CA GLU A 386 -16.94 -21.94 -18.25
C GLU A 386 -16.26 -22.87 -19.25
N GLY A 387 -15.04 -23.31 -18.91
CA GLY A 387 -14.30 -24.31 -19.66
C GLY A 387 -13.89 -23.90 -21.07
N SER A 388 -14.16 -22.67 -21.50
CA SER A 388 -13.79 -22.19 -22.83
C SER A 388 -12.29 -21.94 -22.95
N ASN A 389 -11.75 -22.10 -24.16
CA ASN A 389 -10.34 -21.89 -24.44
C ASN A 389 -10.14 -20.90 -25.58
N ILE A 390 -9.56 -19.76 -25.26
CA ILE A 390 -9.27 -18.72 -26.23
C ILE A 390 -7.92 -19.00 -26.89
N GLY A 391 -7.90 -19.04 -28.22
CA GLY A 391 -6.69 -19.23 -29.00
C GLY A 391 -5.67 -18.12 -28.81
N ALA A 392 -4.39 -18.44 -29.03
CA ALA A 392 -3.31 -17.46 -28.91
C ALA A 392 -3.51 -16.26 -29.84
N ALA A 393 -3.02 -15.09 -29.42
CA ALA A 393 -3.09 -13.83 -30.18
C ALA A 393 -4.52 -13.38 -30.52
N THR A 394 -5.49 -13.73 -29.68
CA THR A 394 -6.88 -13.26 -29.85
C THR A 394 -7.04 -11.84 -29.31
N VAL A 395 -7.73 -10.99 -30.09
CA VAL A 395 -8.05 -9.61 -29.71
C VAL A 395 -9.57 -9.41 -29.68
N PHE A 396 -10.08 -9.01 -28.53
CA PHE A 396 -11.45 -8.51 -28.39
C PHE A 396 -11.46 -7.03 -28.78
N VAL A 397 -11.93 -6.73 -30.00
CA VAL A 397 -11.97 -5.38 -30.55
C VAL A 397 -13.20 -4.67 -29.96
N ASN A 398 -13.03 -4.11 -28.76
CA ASN A 398 -14.10 -3.59 -27.93
C ASN A 398 -14.40 -2.09 -28.13
N TYR A 399 -13.63 -1.37 -28.96
CA TYR A 399 -13.73 0.07 -29.14
C TYR A 399 -13.89 0.44 -30.61
N ASP A 400 -14.95 1.16 -30.94
CA ASP A 400 -15.29 1.56 -32.32
C ASP A 400 -14.80 2.97 -32.70
N GLY A 401 -14.02 3.60 -31.82
CA GLY A 401 -13.55 4.99 -31.98
C GLY A 401 -14.39 6.00 -31.20
N VAL A 402 -15.59 5.63 -30.70
CA VAL A 402 -16.51 6.49 -29.95
C VAL A 402 -16.96 5.80 -28.65
N ALA A 403 -17.45 4.56 -28.73
CA ALA A 403 -18.01 3.80 -27.63
C ALA A 403 -17.29 2.45 -27.44
N LYS A 404 -17.46 1.85 -26.27
CA LYS A 404 -17.01 0.49 -25.98
C LYS A 404 -18.19 -0.46 -26.03
N HIS A 405 -17.96 -1.63 -26.57
CA HIS A 405 -18.94 -2.69 -26.77
C HIS A 405 -18.46 -3.96 -26.11
N HIS A 406 -19.42 -4.80 -25.71
CA HIS A 406 -19.17 -6.06 -25.01
C HIS A 406 -19.21 -7.24 -25.98
N SER A 407 -18.30 -8.22 -25.78
CA SER A 407 -18.34 -9.49 -26.48
C SER A 407 -18.57 -10.64 -25.51
N THR A 408 -19.29 -11.67 -25.94
CA THR A 408 -19.57 -12.86 -25.14
C THR A 408 -19.02 -14.11 -25.84
N VAL A 409 -18.28 -14.93 -25.13
CA VAL A 409 -17.92 -16.29 -25.51
C VAL A 409 -18.63 -17.23 -24.55
N GLY A 410 -19.47 -18.10 -25.07
CA GLY A 410 -20.24 -19.08 -24.32
C GLY A 410 -19.36 -20.14 -23.63
N ALA A 411 -20.01 -21.10 -22.98
CA ALA A 411 -19.33 -22.19 -22.27
C ALA A 411 -18.71 -23.21 -23.26
N HIS A 412 -17.56 -23.77 -22.87
CA HIS A 412 -16.85 -24.84 -23.62
C HIS A 412 -16.52 -24.48 -25.07
N ALA A 413 -16.53 -23.22 -25.46
CA ALA A 413 -16.12 -22.78 -26.79
C ALA A 413 -14.61 -22.92 -27.00
N ARG A 414 -14.20 -23.15 -28.26
CA ARG A 414 -12.79 -23.29 -28.65
C ARG A 414 -12.48 -22.29 -29.77
N THR A 415 -11.77 -21.25 -29.50
CA THR A 415 -11.42 -20.29 -30.54
C THR A 415 -10.05 -20.59 -31.12
N GLY A 416 -9.92 -20.41 -32.45
CA GLY A 416 -8.64 -20.54 -33.14
C GLY A 416 -7.66 -19.44 -32.70
N ALA A 417 -6.38 -19.67 -33.00
CA ALA A 417 -5.35 -18.62 -32.80
C ALA A 417 -5.56 -17.45 -33.79
N ASP A 418 -5.06 -16.25 -33.42
CA ASP A 418 -5.10 -15.04 -34.25
C ASP A 418 -6.52 -14.67 -34.67
N ASN A 419 -7.45 -14.72 -33.71
CA ASN A 419 -8.83 -14.29 -33.96
C ASN A 419 -9.05 -12.85 -33.50
N MET A 420 -9.88 -12.13 -34.24
CA MET A 420 -10.39 -10.80 -33.86
C MET A 420 -11.90 -10.88 -33.69
N PHE A 421 -12.38 -10.62 -32.48
CA PHE A 421 -13.81 -10.52 -32.18
C PHE A 421 -14.22 -9.06 -32.17
N VAL A 422 -14.94 -8.62 -33.23
CA VAL A 422 -15.37 -7.23 -33.36
C VAL A 422 -16.68 -7.06 -32.61
N ALA A 423 -16.58 -6.42 -31.45
CA ALA A 423 -17.72 -6.23 -30.56
C ALA A 423 -18.76 -5.22 -31.13
N PRO A 424 -20.08 -5.41 -30.86
CA PRO A 424 -20.61 -6.51 -30.08
C PRO A 424 -20.73 -7.82 -30.86
N VAL A 425 -20.29 -8.93 -30.30
CA VAL A 425 -20.40 -10.26 -30.93
C VAL A 425 -20.54 -11.34 -29.87
N THR A 426 -21.33 -12.37 -30.18
CA THR A 426 -21.53 -13.55 -29.32
C THR A 426 -21.00 -14.80 -30.02
N ILE A 427 -20.12 -15.54 -29.33
CA ILE A 427 -19.69 -16.89 -29.73
C ILE A 427 -20.48 -17.88 -28.86
N GLY A 428 -21.34 -18.66 -29.43
CA GLY A 428 -22.25 -19.56 -28.71
C GLY A 428 -21.54 -20.70 -27.97
N ASP A 429 -22.27 -21.37 -27.07
CA ASP A 429 -21.76 -22.51 -26.30
C ASP A 429 -21.24 -23.61 -27.20
N GLY A 430 -20.07 -24.17 -26.88
CA GLY A 430 -19.44 -25.26 -27.66
C GLY A 430 -19.05 -24.85 -29.08
N ALA A 431 -19.17 -23.61 -29.48
CA ALA A 431 -18.79 -23.14 -30.81
C ALA A 431 -17.27 -23.14 -31.02
N TYR A 432 -16.86 -23.23 -32.26
CA TYR A 432 -15.47 -23.13 -32.69
C TYR A 432 -15.29 -21.95 -33.63
N THR A 433 -14.11 -21.36 -33.63
CA THR A 433 -13.69 -20.41 -34.66
C THR A 433 -12.40 -20.91 -35.32
N ALA A 434 -12.26 -20.71 -36.62
CA ALA A 434 -11.04 -21.08 -37.34
C ALA A 434 -9.92 -20.07 -37.05
N ALA A 435 -8.67 -20.52 -36.98
CA ALA A 435 -7.51 -19.64 -36.79
C ALA A 435 -7.43 -18.56 -37.91
N GLY A 436 -7.02 -17.35 -37.56
CA GLY A 436 -6.90 -16.21 -38.50
C GLY A 436 -8.25 -15.61 -38.91
N SER A 437 -9.33 -15.81 -38.14
CA SER A 437 -10.66 -15.32 -38.49
C SER A 437 -10.95 -13.96 -37.82
N VAL A 438 -11.59 -13.07 -38.59
CA VAL A 438 -12.19 -11.81 -38.08
C VAL A 438 -13.69 -12.03 -37.96
N ILE A 439 -14.17 -12.19 -36.73
CA ILE A 439 -15.59 -12.51 -36.43
C ILE A 439 -16.33 -11.20 -36.16
N THR A 440 -17.31 -10.91 -37.00
CA THR A 440 -18.14 -9.69 -36.96
C THR A 440 -19.62 -9.97 -36.79
N GLU A 441 -20.03 -11.24 -36.85
CA GLU A 441 -21.40 -11.70 -36.66
C GLU A 441 -21.44 -12.80 -35.60
N ASP A 442 -22.58 -12.95 -34.94
CA ASP A 442 -22.77 -13.97 -33.92
C ASP A 442 -22.58 -15.38 -34.47
N VAL A 443 -21.88 -16.20 -33.67
CA VAL A 443 -21.63 -17.61 -34.00
C VAL A 443 -22.60 -18.48 -33.21
N PRO A 444 -23.51 -19.22 -33.89
CA PRO A 444 -24.47 -20.07 -33.17
C PRO A 444 -23.78 -21.15 -32.32
N PRO A 445 -24.46 -21.67 -31.25
CA PRO A 445 -23.95 -22.75 -30.45
C PRO A 445 -23.56 -23.97 -31.28
N GLY A 446 -22.38 -24.54 -30.99
CA GLY A 446 -21.83 -25.72 -31.68
C GLY A 446 -21.39 -25.50 -33.14
N ALA A 447 -21.48 -24.28 -33.65
CA ALA A 447 -21.07 -23.96 -35.02
C ALA A 447 -19.54 -23.76 -35.13
N LEU A 448 -18.99 -23.97 -36.34
CA LEU A 448 -17.65 -23.55 -36.71
C LEU A 448 -17.69 -22.28 -37.57
N ALA A 449 -17.22 -21.16 -37.06
CA ALA A 449 -17.08 -19.93 -37.82
C ALA A 449 -15.74 -19.90 -38.55
N VAL A 450 -15.76 -19.60 -39.84
CA VAL A 450 -14.58 -19.44 -40.71
C VAL A 450 -14.68 -18.11 -41.42
N ALA A 451 -13.93 -17.12 -40.99
CA ALA A 451 -13.94 -15.73 -41.53
C ALA A 451 -12.51 -15.32 -41.95
N ARG A 452 -11.94 -16.06 -42.86
CA ARG A 452 -10.59 -15.82 -43.43
C ARG A 452 -10.53 -16.16 -44.92
N GLY A 453 -9.56 -15.57 -45.63
CA GLY A 453 -9.32 -15.84 -47.03
C GLY A 453 -8.93 -17.30 -47.30
N ARG A 454 -9.30 -17.82 -48.48
CA ARG A 454 -8.91 -19.16 -48.91
C ARG A 454 -7.42 -19.19 -49.25
N GLN A 455 -6.66 -20.14 -48.69
CA GLN A 455 -5.24 -20.29 -49.02
C GLN A 455 -5.03 -20.56 -50.51
N ARG A 456 -4.10 -19.81 -51.10
CA ARG A 456 -3.63 -20.02 -52.48
C ARG A 456 -2.12 -20.23 -52.46
N ASN A 457 -1.65 -21.36 -52.93
CA ASN A 457 -0.22 -21.61 -53.12
C ASN A 457 0.17 -21.16 -54.54
N VAL A 458 1.27 -20.39 -54.66
CA VAL A 458 1.86 -20.00 -55.91
C VAL A 458 3.14 -20.83 -56.10
N GLU A 459 2.99 -21.96 -56.74
CA GLU A 459 4.11 -22.89 -56.94
C GLU A 459 5.26 -22.24 -57.74
N GLY A 460 6.49 -22.56 -57.39
CA GLY A 460 7.67 -22.07 -58.04
C GLY A 460 7.92 -20.55 -57.86
N TRP A 461 7.21 -19.87 -56.92
CA TRP A 461 7.32 -18.42 -56.69
C TRP A 461 8.76 -18.00 -56.39
N VAL A 462 9.44 -18.69 -55.44
CA VAL A 462 10.82 -18.39 -55.04
C VAL A 462 11.79 -18.52 -56.24
N SER A 463 11.67 -19.60 -56.99
CA SER A 463 12.52 -19.84 -58.16
C SER A 463 12.38 -18.75 -59.24
N ARG A 464 11.17 -18.20 -59.42
CA ARG A 464 10.90 -17.15 -60.42
C ARG A 464 11.25 -15.76 -59.88
N GLN A 465 10.93 -15.45 -58.64
CA GLN A 465 11.02 -14.11 -58.11
C GLN A 465 12.32 -13.84 -57.33
N ARG A 466 13.04 -14.89 -56.91
CA ARG A 466 14.27 -14.81 -56.12
C ARG A 466 15.35 -15.79 -56.65
N PRO A 467 15.63 -15.80 -57.95
CA PRO A 467 16.63 -16.73 -58.51
C PRO A 467 18.01 -16.45 -57.89
N GLY A 468 18.87 -17.47 -57.76
CA GLY A 468 20.22 -17.37 -57.21
C GLY A 468 20.32 -17.13 -55.72
N THR A 469 19.22 -17.25 -54.97
CA THR A 469 19.24 -17.16 -53.54
C THR A 469 19.30 -18.58 -52.86
N PRO A 470 19.84 -18.68 -51.65
CA PRO A 470 19.82 -19.95 -50.88
C PRO A 470 18.43 -20.59 -50.80
N ALA A 471 17.37 -19.76 -50.72
CA ALA A 471 15.99 -20.23 -50.67
C ALA A 471 15.56 -20.89 -52.00
N ALA A 472 15.99 -20.34 -53.17
CA ALA A 472 15.73 -20.93 -54.47
C ALA A 472 16.49 -22.24 -54.67
N ASP A 473 17.71 -22.36 -54.16
CA ASP A 473 18.52 -23.57 -54.22
C ASP A 473 17.97 -24.64 -53.30
N ALA A 474 17.56 -24.30 -52.09
CA ALA A 474 16.87 -25.22 -51.18
C ALA A 474 15.58 -25.76 -51.78
N ALA A 475 14.76 -24.87 -52.42
CA ALA A 475 13.52 -25.31 -53.09
C ALA A 475 13.77 -26.30 -54.22
N LYS A 476 14.83 -26.09 -55.02
CA LYS A 476 15.23 -27.04 -56.07
C LYS A 476 15.66 -28.38 -55.51
N LEU A 477 16.50 -28.38 -54.47
CA LEU A 477 16.94 -29.61 -53.82
C LEU A 477 15.76 -30.43 -53.23
N ALA A 478 14.80 -29.73 -52.59
CA ALA A 478 13.61 -30.36 -52.01
C ALA A 478 12.66 -30.98 -53.05
N GLN A 479 12.59 -30.40 -54.28
CA GLN A 479 11.80 -30.97 -55.38
C GLN A 479 12.35 -32.31 -55.92
N HIS A 480 13.64 -32.60 -55.68
CA HIS A 480 14.31 -33.83 -56.07
C HIS A 480 14.49 -34.84 -54.94
N ALA A 481 14.12 -34.45 -53.73
CA ALA A 481 14.16 -35.32 -52.57
C ALA A 481 12.96 -36.28 -52.56
N PRO A 482 13.12 -37.55 -52.15
CA PRO A 482 11.97 -38.44 -51.95
C PRO A 482 11.05 -37.81 -50.88
N PRO A 483 9.70 -37.95 -50.97
CA PRO A 483 8.79 -37.40 -50.00
C PRO A 483 9.19 -37.94 -48.61
N PRO A 484 9.20 -37.03 -47.60
CA PRO A 484 9.51 -37.44 -46.23
C PRO A 484 8.49 -38.52 -45.82
N ASP A 485 9.00 -39.62 -45.25
CA ASP A 485 8.15 -40.63 -44.64
C ASP A 485 7.21 -39.95 -43.65
N ARG A 486 5.93 -39.86 -43.98
CA ARG A 486 4.88 -39.30 -43.09
C ARG A 486 4.55 -40.37 -42.04
N ALA A 487 5.52 -40.66 -41.18
CA ALA A 487 5.25 -41.34 -39.92
C ALA A 487 4.59 -40.33 -38.94
N TYR A 488 3.43 -39.81 -39.32
CA TYR A 488 2.48 -39.32 -38.32
C TYR A 488 1.74 -40.54 -37.82
N GLY A 489 2.27 -41.10 -36.76
CA GLY A 489 1.64 -42.20 -36.04
C GLY A 489 0.18 -41.82 -35.73
N ASP A 490 -0.69 -42.72 -36.08
CA ASP A 490 -2.07 -42.84 -35.65
C ASP A 490 -2.09 -43.03 -34.12
N GLN A 491 -2.02 -41.93 -33.40
CA GLN A 491 -2.18 -41.86 -31.94
C GLN A 491 -3.45 -41.09 -31.55
N THR A 492 -4.53 -41.33 -32.24
CA THR A 492 -5.84 -40.87 -31.78
C THR A 492 -6.84 -42.01 -31.82
N ARG A 493 -6.64 -43.02 -30.98
CA ARG A 493 -7.69 -43.94 -30.47
C ARG A 493 -7.11 -44.72 -29.30
N GLN A 494 -7.17 -44.13 -28.09
CA GLN A 494 -7.46 -44.87 -26.85
C GLN A 494 -7.45 -43.90 -25.69
N GLU A 495 -8.62 -43.83 -25.04
CA GLU A 495 -9.02 -43.30 -23.76
C GLU A 495 -9.23 -41.77 -23.63
#